data_8f89e042e31ee2ce121aae5828e52cdc
#
_entry.id   8f89e042e31ee2ce121aae5828e52cdc
#
_cell.length_a   1.000
_cell.length_b   1.000
_cell.length_c   1.000
_cell.angle_alpha   90.00
_cell.angle_beta   90.00
_cell.angle_gamma   90.00
#
_symmetry.space_group_name_H-M   'P 1'
#
loop_
_entity.id
_entity.type
_entity.pdbx_description
1 polymer ?
#
loop_
_entity_poly.entity_id
_entity_poly.type
_entity_poly.pdbx_seq_one_letter_code
_entity_poly.pdbx_strand_id
1 'polypeptide(L)'
;MSTTVRKLVPKGEARSVVAEREKTMEADGYSADEKVHSTAKAAADGAETPTVSTPFDSKVTQDRHGLDEKTLVGIYRTMYLSRRVDDKEIQLKGQNKIYFQISGAGHEAVLVAAALAMKPAYDWFFPYYRDRALMLALGMTAQEMLYSAVGAEIDPNSHGRQMPSHWGHKDLNVPSQSSCTGTQALHAVGAAEASYRASLVKELRDKVTGFKGDEVVYMSVGDGTTSEGEWWEALNTACNLKLPVIFCVEDNGYAISVPVEVGTAGGDISKLISGFPNLFVQKVDGTDPLASYAAFKKAVERCRKRKGPAFIHAKVIRPYSHSLSDDEKLYRPDEERERDAAIDPIKTYAEFLMNEGIASSEQLEALRKEVDAEINKAADIAIEAPQPAPETALRNVFSPDVDPTDRNLFDTEDGAELSGNAGTMVDLINRCMHEEMERDPRIVVFGEDVADCSREQYLETVKGKGGVFKVTANLQRKFGGARV
;
A
#
# COMPACT_ATOMS: atom_id res chain seq x y z
N MET A 1 -17.56 18.06 41.28
CA MET A 1 -17.86 19.49 41.05
C MET A 1 -17.40 19.78 39.65
N SER A 2 -18.28 19.62 38.73
CA SER A 2 -18.96 20.54 37.83
C SER A 2 -18.16 21.80 37.47
N THR A 3 -17.80 21.94 36.21
CA THR A 3 -18.51 22.93 35.35
C THR A 3 -18.05 22.83 33.89
N THR A 4 -19.03 22.51 33.09
CA THR A 4 -19.08 22.58 31.61
C THR A 4 -19.01 24.04 31.16
N VAL A 5 -18.23 24.35 30.13
CA VAL A 5 -18.47 25.55 29.31
C VAL A 5 -18.45 25.17 27.84
N ARG A 6 -19.63 24.91 27.30
CA ARG A 6 -19.90 25.02 25.85
C ARG A 6 -20.17 26.50 25.56
N LYS A 7 -19.32 27.16 24.78
CA LYS A 7 -19.70 28.40 24.08
C LYS A 7 -20.17 28.05 22.67
N LEU A 8 -21.45 28.21 22.45
CA LEU A 8 -22.09 28.21 21.15
C LEU A 8 -21.73 29.50 20.40
N VAL A 9 -21.22 29.37 19.18
CA VAL A 9 -21.05 30.50 18.25
C VAL A 9 -22.43 30.89 17.71
N PRO A 10 -22.82 32.17 17.70
CA PRO A 10 -24.12 32.60 17.22
C PRO A 10 -24.26 32.40 15.69
N LYS A 11 -25.38 31.85 15.27
CA LYS A 11 -25.73 31.54 13.87
C LYS A 11 -25.85 32.77 12.94
N GLY A 12 -25.55 33.98 13.40
CA GLY A 12 -25.70 35.23 12.62
C GLY A 12 -24.47 35.63 11.79
N GLU A 13 -23.26 35.28 12.24
CA GLU A 13 -22.03 35.76 11.60
C GLU A 13 -21.59 34.96 10.36
N ALA A 14 -22.02 33.70 10.25
CA ALA A 14 -21.68 32.89 9.06
C ALA A 14 -22.40 33.33 7.78
N ARG A 15 -23.54 33.99 7.88
CA ARG A 15 -24.29 34.50 6.70
C ARG A 15 -23.73 35.81 6.15
N SER A 16 -23.06 36.63 6.94
CA SER A 16 -22.52 37.92 6.48
C SER A 16 -21.25 37.74 5.62
N VAL A 17 -20.41 36.75 5.93
CA VAL A 17 -19.15 36.49 5.20
C VAL A 17 -19.41 35.90 3.80
N VAL A 18 -20.44 35.08 3.66
CA VAL A 18 -20.81 34.53 2.34
C VAL A 18 -21.45 35.61 1.46
N ALA A 19 -22.31 36.47 1.99
CA ALA A 19 -22.96 37.55 1.27
C ALA A 19 -21.96 38.67 0.87
N GLU A 20 -20.89 38.89 1.62
CA GLU A 20 -19.84 39.85 1.26
C GLU A 20 -18.90 39.30 0.17
N ARG A 21 -18.65 38.00 0.14
CA ARG A 21 -17.88 37.36 -0.95
C ARG A 21 -18.66 37.32 -2.25
N GLU A 22 -19.97 37.10 -2.23
CA GLU A 22 -20.81 37.16 -3.43
C GLU A 22 -20.86 38.57 -4.03
N LYS A 23 -20.94 39.61 -3.20
CA LYS A 23 -20.93 41.02 -3.67
C LYS A 23 -19.60 41.48 -4.26
N THR A 24 -18.46 40.93 -3.78
CA THR A 24 -17.13 41.23 -4.33
C THR A 24 -16.91 40.53 -5.68
N MET A 25 -17.53 39.39 -5.91
CA MET A 25 -17.43 38.66 -7.18
C MET A 25 -18.30 39.29 -8.28
N GLU A 26 -19.43 39.92 -7.94
CA GLU A 26 -20.26 40.69 -8.92
C GLU A 26 -19.61 42.03 -9.35
N ALA A 27 -18.72 42.60 -8.53
CA ALA A 27 -18.05 43.87 -8.86
C ALA A 27 -16.90 43.70 -9.89
N ASP A 28 -16.34 42.48 -10.05
CA ASP A 28 -15.27 42.18 -11.00
C ASP A 28 -15.77 41.62 -12.35
N GLY A 29 -17.07 41.63 -12.61
CA GLY A 29 -17.66 41.24 -13.90
C GLY A 29 -17.53 39.77 -14.27
N TYR A 30 -17.32 38.88 -13.30
CA TYR A 30 -17.24 37.45 -13.51
C TYR A 30 -18.58 36.76 -13.18
N SER A 31 -19.30 36.34 -14.18
CA SER A 31 -20.41 35.41 -14.05
C SER A 31 -19.84 33.98 -13.96
N ALA A 32 -20.07 33.33 -12.84
CA ALA A 32 -19.54 31.98 -12.56
C ALA A 32 -20.06 30.91 -13.54
N ASP A 33 -21.22 31.14 -14.16
CA ASP A 33 -21.88 30.16 -15.02
C ASP A 33 -21.32 30.08 -16.45
N GLU A 34 -20.77 31.17 -17.01
CA GLU A 34 -20.25 31.13 -18.39
C GLU A 34 -18.87 30.46 -18.51
N LYS A 35 -18.05 30.43 -17.46
CA LYS A 35 -16.70 29.84 -17.53
C LYS A 35 -16.65 28.33 -17.25
N VAL A 36 -17.58 27.82 -16.45
CA VAL A 36 -17.68 26.37 -16.22
C VAL A 36 -18.17 25.66 -17.47
N HIS A 37 -19.13 26.27 -18.21
CA HIS A 37 -19.58 25.71 -19.49
C HIS A 37 -18.57 25.89 -20.64
N SER A 38 -17.74 26.94 -20.66
CA SER A 38 -16.74 27.14 -21.72
C SER A 38 -15.53 26.22 -21.56
N THR A 39 -15.09 25.92 -20.32
CA THR A 39 -13.98 24.96 -20.08
C THR A 39 -14.39 23.50 -20.32
N ALA A 40 -15.63 23.14 -20.02
CA ALA A 40 -16.16 21.81 -20.37
C ALA A 40 -16.33 21.64 -21.89
N LYS A 41 -16.73 22.71 -22.60
CA LYS A 41 -16.89 22.67 -24.05
C LYS A 41 -15.57 22.73 -24.81
N ALA A 42 -14.56 23.46 -24.33
CA ALA A 42 -13.22 23.47 -24.89
C ALA A 42 -12.47 22.13 -24.68
N ALA A 43 -12.77 21.41 -23.58
CA ALA A 43 -12.26 20.07 -23.36
C ALA A 43 -12.95 19.01 -24.25
N ALA A 44 -14.20 19.27 -24.68
CA ALA A 44 -14.94 18.36 -25.56
C ALA A 44 -14.60 18.53 -27.05
N ASP A 45 -14.22 19.74 -27.48
CA ASP A 45 -13.92 20.01 -28.91
C ASP A 45 -12.47 19.70 -29.33
N GLY A 46 -11.59 19.27 -28.43
CA GLY A 46 -10.20 18.91 -28.73
C GLY A 46 -9.79 17.50 -28.30
N ALA A 47 -10.63 16.75 -27.64
CA ALA A 47 -10.43 15.35 -27.37
C ALA A 47 -10.92 14.54 -28.55
N GLU A 48 -9.99 13.95 -29.34
CA GLU A 48 -10.31 12.65 -29.94
C GLU A 48 -10.97 11.84 -28.82
N THR A 49 -12.19 11.37 -29.07
CA THR A 49 -12.89 10.43 -28.17
C THR A 49 -11.83 9.46 -27.68
N PRO A 50 -11.60 9.29 -26.38
CA PRO A 50 -10.63 8.35 -25.90
C PRO A 50 -10.94 7.05 -26.62
N THR A 51 -10.03 6.58 -27.46
CA THR A 51 -10.15 5.25 -28.04
C THR A 51 -10.22 4.36 -26.83
N VAL A 52 -11.42 3.89 -26.54
CA VAL A 52 -11.68 2.85 -25.54
C VAL A 52 -10.56 1.84 -25.78
N SER A 53 -9.68 1.71 -24.80
CA SER A 53 -8.57 0.74 -24.87
C SER A 53 -9.19 -0.53 -25.42
N THR A 54 -8.59 -1.06 -26.49
CA THR A 54 -9.03 -2.31 -27.12
C THR A 54 -9.51 -3.26 -26.04
N PRO A 55 -10.73 -3.82 -26.16
CA PRO A 55 -11.25 -4.72 -25.13
C PRO A 55 -10.15 -5.75 -24.85
N PHE A 56 -9.80 -5.95 -23.59
CA PHE A 56 -8.95 -7.05 -23.21
C PHE A 56 -9.59 -8.31 -23.82
N ASP A 57 -8.80 -9.07 -24.58
CA ASP A 57 -9.27 -10.33 -25.10
C ASP A 57 -9.59 -11.17 -23.86
N SER A 58 -10.86 -11.49 -23.61
CA SER A 58 -11.36 -12.14 -22.39
C SER A 58 -10.87 -13.60 -22.24
N LYS A 59 -9.80 -13.93 -22.93
CA LYS A 59 -9.20 -15.28 -22.94
C LYS A 59 -7.99 -15.31 -22.02
N VAL A 60 -8.08 -16.17 -21.00
CA VAL A 60 -6.94 -16.53 -20.17
C VAL A 60 -5.80 -17.07 -21.04
N THR A 61 -4.59 -16.61 -20.76
CA THR A 61 -3.36 -17.05 -21.45
C THR A 61 -3.19 -18.56 -21.35
N GLN A 62 -2.94 -19.25 -22.47
CA GLN A 62 -2.80 -20.71 -22.48
C GLN A 62 -1.43 -21.20 -21.98
N ASP A 63 -0.41 -20.34 -21.95
CA ASP A 63 0.89 -20.70 -21.38
C ASP A 63 0.78 -20.80 -19.85
N ARG A 64 0.92 -22.01 -19.34
CA ARG A 64 0.86 -22.34 -17.91
C ARG A 64 2.13 -21.93 -17.13
N HIS A 65 3.16 -21.43 -17.81
CA HIS A 65 4.44 -20.98 -17.22
C HIS A 65 5.11 -22.00 -16.28
N GLY A 66 4.87 -23.29 -16.51
CA GLY A 66 5.40 -24.40 -15.71
C GLY A 66 4.57 -24.72 -14.45
N LEU A 67 3.41 -24.12 -14.28
CA LEU A 67 2.49 -24.45 -13.19
C LEU A 67 1.81 -25.80 -13.44
N ASP A 68 1.76 -26.63 -12.43
CA ASP A 68 1.06 -27.92 -12.47
C ASP A 68 -0.46 -27.75 -12.26
N GLU A 69 -1.23 -28.79 -12.58
CA GLU A 69 -2.68 -28.75 -12.51
C GLU A 69 -3.20 -28.51 -11.08
N LYS A 70 -2.51 -29.04 -10.08
CA LYS A 70 -2.85 -28.79 -8.66
C LYS A 70 -2.73 -27.31 -8.31
N THR A 71 -1.65 -26.67 -8.76
CA THR A 71 -1.45 -25.22 -8.56
C THR A 71 -2.50 -24.42 -9.31
N LEU A 72 -2.83 -24.80 -10.55
CA LEU A 72 -3.86 -24.13 -11.34
C LEU A 72 -5.24 -24.20 -10.68
N VAL A 73 -5.63 -25.36 -10.15
CA VAL A 73 -6.87 -25.48 -9.37
C VAL A 73 -6.78 -24.69 -8.05
N GLY A 74 -5.59 -24.67 -7.42
CA GLY A 74 -5.33 -23.89 -6.22
C GLY A 74 -5.51 -22.38 -6.43
N ILE A 75 -5.11 -21.84 -7.59
CA ILE A 75 -5.37 -20.44 -7.99
C ILE A 75 -6.88 -20.18 -7.94
N TYR A 76 -7.68 -21.02 -8.61
CA TYR A 76 -9.13 -20.87 -8.61
C TYR A 76 -9.73 -20.92 -7.21
N ARG A 77 -9.29 -21.89 -6.39
CA ARG A 77 -9.77 -22.03 -5.01
C ARG A 77 -9.53 -20.74 -4.21
N THR A 78 -8.32 -20.19 -4.29
CA THR A 78 -7.97 -18.98 -3.55
C THR A 78 -8.72 -17.76 -4.04
N MET A 79 -8.88 -17.61 -5.36
CA MET A 79 -9.69 -16.52 -5.94
C MET A 79 -11.15 -16.63 -5.49
N TYR A 80 -11.73 -17.82 -5.57
CA TYR A 80 -13.10 -18.07 -5.14
C TYR A 80 -13.28 -17.86 -3.63
N LEU A 81 -12.33 -18.34 -2.81
CA LEU A 81 -12.32 -18.12 -1.37
C LEU A 81 -12.32 -16.61 -1.03
N SER A 82 -11.50 -15.81 -1.71
CA SER A 82 -11.47 -14.36 -1.52
C SER A 82 -12.84 -13.72 -1.79
N ARG A 83 -13.47 -14.05 -2.92
CA ARG A 83 -14.80 -13.54 -3.29
C ARG A 83 -15.84 -13.93 -2.26
N ARG A 84 -15.81 -15.17 -1.77
CA ARG A 84 -16.78 -15.65 -0.80
C ARG A 84 -16.60 -15.06 0.59
N VAL A 85 -15.37 -14.66 0.98
CA VAL A 85 -15.16 -13.86 2.19
C VAL A 85 -15.81 -12.48 2.04
N ASP A 86 -15.63 -11.80 0.90
CA ASP A 86 -16.31 -10.53 0.62
C ASP A 86 -17.84 -10.66 0.73
N ASP A 87 -18.42 -11.66 0.07
CA ASP A 87 -19.87 -11.91 0.11
C ASP A 87 -20.37 -12.19 1.54
N LYS A 88 -19.57 -12.92 2.33
CA LYS A 88 -19.89 -13.21 3.74
C LYS A 88 -19.85 -11.94 4.58
N GLU A 89 -18.86 -11.08 4.41
CA GLU A 89 -18.78 -9.79 5.10
C GLU A 89 -19.98 -8.89 4.73
N ILE A 90 -20.36 -8.84 3.44
CA ILE A 90 -21.56 -8.10 2.99
C ILE A 90 -22.80 -8.63 3.70
N GLN A 91 -22.95 -9.96 3.79
CA GLN A 91 -24.05 -10.60 4.52
C GLN A 91 -24.03 -10.23 6.02
N LEU A 92 -22.88 -10.32 6.67
CA LEU A 92 -22.72 -9.97 8.09
C LEU A 92 -23.01 -8.49 8.37
N LYS A 93 -22.63 -7.60 7.43
CA LYS A 93 -22.98 -6.19 7.51
C LYS A 93 -24.49 -5.97 7.44
N GLY A 94 -25.18 -6.66 6.51
CA GLY A 94 -26.64 -6.64 6.44
C GLY A 94 -27.34 -7.14 7.72
N GLN A 95 -26.65 -7.97 8.50
CA GLN A 95 -27.09 -8.46 9.80
C GLN A 95 -26.64 -7.59 10.99
N ASN A 96 -25.97 -6.46 10.75
CA ASN A 96 -25.36 -5.58 11.76
C ASN A 96 -24.35 -6.29 12.69
N LYS A 97 -23.64 -7.31 12.17
CA LYS A 97 -22.59 -8.03 12.88
C LYS A 97 -21.21 -7.40 12.70
N ILE A 98 -21.05 -6.66 11.60
CA ILE A 98 -19.84 -5.87 11.30
C ILE A 98 -20.21 -4.44 10.91
N TYR A 99 -19.27 -3.52 11.00
CA TYR A 99 -19.51 -2.08 10.76
C TYR A 99 -18.90 -1.57 9.46
N PHE A 100 -17.86 -2.22 8.96
CA PHE A 100 -17.13 -1.81 7.76
C PHE A 100 -16.89 -3.03 6.85
N GLN A 101 -16.95 -2.80 5.53
CA GLN A 101 -16.53 -3.78 4.52
C GLN A 101 -16.09 -3.04 3.27
N ILE A 102 -15.01 -3.53 2.66
CA ILE A 102 -14.52 -3.08 1.38
C ILE A 102 -14.05 -4.30 0.58
N SER A 103 -14.52 -4.42 -0.66
CA SER A 103 -14.35 -5.63 -1.44
C SER A 103 -13.04 -5.65 -2.22
N GLY A 104 -12.40 -6.83 -2.30
CA GLY A 104 -11.33 -7.15 -3.23
C GLY A 104 -11.81 -7.80 -4.54
N ALA A 105 -13.13 -7.86 -4.77
CA ALA A 105 -13.69 -8.48 -5.96
C ALA A 105 -13.16 -7.86 -7.26
N GLY A 106 -12.79 -8.71 -8.21
CA GLY A 106 -12.21 -8.34 -9.49
C GLY A 106 -10.69 -8.17 -9.50
N HIS A 107 -10.06 -8.17 -8.32
CA HIS A 107 -8.60 -8.05 -8.15
C HIS A 107 -7.94 -9.42 -7.86
N GLU A 108 -8.69 -10.47 -7.70
CA GLU A 108 -8.22 -11.75 -7.17
C GLU A 108 -7.10 -12.37 -8.02
N ALA A 109 -7.21 -12.28 -9.35
CA ALA A 109 -6.29 -12.96 -10.26
C ALA A 109 -4.87 -12.42 -10.16
N VAL A 110 -4.69 -11.09 -10.24
CA VAL A 110 -3.37 -10.46 -10.12
C VAL A 110 -2.75 -10.68 -8.75
N LEU A 111 -3.57 -10.70 -7.68
CA LEU A 111 -3.13 -10.84 -6.30
C LEU A 111 -2.63 -12.26 -5.98
N VAL A 112 -3.37 -13.28 -6.42
CA VAL A 112 -2.90 -14.67 -6.29
C VAL A 112 -1.63 -14.90 -7.09
N ALA A 113 -1.54 -14.32 -8.30
CA ALA A 113 -0.36 -14.40 -9.14
C ALA A 113 0.88 -13.74 -8.49
N ALA A 114 0.70 -12.60 -7.85
CA ALA A 114 1.77 -11.93 -7.09
C ALA A 114 2.32 -12.81 -5.98
N ALA A 115 1.43 -13.38 -5.15
CA ALA A 115 1.82 -14.27 -4.06
C ALA A 115 2.57 -15.51 -4.55
N LEU A 116 2.11 -16.14 -5.64
CA LEU A 116 2.75 -17.33 -6.22
C LEU A 116 4.16 -17.06 -6.74
N ALA A 117 4.42 -15.84 -7.22
CA ALA A 117 5.75 -15.47 -7.72
C ALA A 117 6.73 -15.13 -6.60
N MET A 118 6.26 -14.87 -5.39
CA MET A 118 7.02 -14.41 -4.23
C MET A 118 7.13 -15.50 -3.15
N LYS A 119 7.89 -15.24 -2.10
CA LYS A 119 8.11 -16.19 -1.01
C LYS A 119 7.47 -15.67 0.29
N PRO A 120 6.34 -16.26 0.76
CA PRO A 120 5.76 -15.91 2.05
C PRO A 120 6.77 -16.05 3.19
N ALA A 121 6.68 -15.20 4.22
CA ALA A 121 7.59 -15.17 5.38
C ALA A 121 9.08 -14.93 5.05
N TYR A 122 9.40 -14.68 3.81
CA TYR A 122 10.74 -14.37 3.31
C TYR A 122 10.83 -12.98 2.70
N ASP A 123 9.94 -12.68 1.74
CA ASP A 123 9.77 -11.37 1.13
C ASP A 123 8.91 -10.49 2.05
N TRP A 124 8.89 -9.19 1.80
CA TRP A 124 8.13 -8.23 2.58
C TRP A 124 6.94 -7.73 1.76
N PHE A 125 5.77 -7.55 2.42
CA PHE A 125 4.53 -7.19 1.76
C PHE A 125 3.90 -5.96 2.42
N PHE A 126 3.64 -4.95 1.62
CA PHE A 126 2.95 -3.71 2.00
C PHE A 126 1.66 -3.60 1.17
N PRO A 127 0.64 -4.37 1.52
CA PRO A 127 -0.57 -4.52 0.72
C PRO A 127 -1.47 -3.30 0.80
N TYR A 128 -2.39 -3.26 -0.12
CA TYR A 128 -3.51 -2.36 -0.24
C TYR A 128 -4.76 -3.00 0.37
N TYR A 129 -5.77 -2.24 0.76
CA TYR A 129 -6.95 -2.80 1.44
C TYR A 129 -7.73 -3.82 0.61
N ARG A 130 -7.63 -3.80 -0.74
CA ARG A 130 -8.26 -4.81 -1.62
C ARG A 130 -7.48 -6.12 -1.75
N ASP A 131 -6.30 -6.22 -1.17
CA ASP A 131 -5.36 -7.34 -1.32
C ASP A 131 -5.77 -8.61 -0.56
N ARG A 132 -7.05 -8.84 -0.37
CA ARG A 132 -7.59 -10.03 0.30
C ARG A 132 -7.05 -11.33 -0.30
N ALA A 133 -7.08 -11.46 -1.64
CA ALA A 133 -6.61 -12.65 -2.33
C ALA A 133 -5.09 -12.85 -2.19
N LEU A 134 -4.30 -11.77 -2.14
CA LEU A 134 -2.88 -11.81 -1.81
C LEU A 134 -2.68 -12.41 -0.42
N MET A 135 -3.35 -11.87 0.59
CA MET A 135 -3.20 -12.31 1.97
C MET A 135 -3.57 -13.79 2.15
N LEU A 136 -4.66 -14.25 1.52
CA LEU A 136 -5.03 -15.66 1.50
C LEU A 136 -3.96 -16.53 0.83
N ALA A 137 -3.43 -16.10 -0.31
CA ALA A 137 -2.40 -16.81 -1.03
C ALA A 137 -1.04 -16.83 -0.30
N LEU A 138 -0.75 -15.83 0.54
CA LEU A 138 0.41 -15.79 1.44
C LEU A 138 0.27 -16.72 2.65
N GLY A 139 -0.95 -17.14 2.99
CA GLY A 139 -1.21 -18.07 4.09
C GLY A 139 -2.10 -17.56 5.21
N MET A 140 -2.60 -16.32 5.15
CA MET A 140 -3.66 -15.86 6.05
C MET A 140 -4.94 -16.65 5.78
N THR A 141 -5.65 -17.02 6.81
CA THR A 141 -6.87 -17.82 6.69
C THR A 141 -8.14 -16.97 6.59
N ALA A 142 -9.20 -17.51 6.00
CA ALA A 142 -10.52 -16.86 6.02
C ALA A 142 -11.04 -16.63 7.45
N GLN A 143 -10.68 -17.52 8.39
CA GLN A 143 -11.01 -17.39 9.81
C GLN A 143 -10.39 -16.12 10.41
N GLU A 144 -9.10 -15.86 10.16
CA GLU A 144 -8.38 -14.67 10.64
C GLU A 144 -8.96 -13.39 10.04
N MET A 145 -9.33 -13.42 8.75
CA MET A 145 -10.00 -12.28 8.11
C MET A 145 -11.35 -11.97 8.75
N LEU A 146 -12.13 -12.98 9.08
CA LEU A 146 -13.43 -12.81 9.72
C LEU A 146 -13.28 -12.39 11.19
N TYR A 147 -12.23 -12.79 11.91
CA TYR A 147 -11.90 -12.21 13.21
C TYR A 147 -11.63 -10.70 13.13
N SER A 148 -10.88 -10.26 12.11
CA SER A 148 -10.67 -8.84 11.86
C SER A 148 -11.99 -8.13 11.52
N ALA A 149 -12.84 -8.73 10.69
CA ALA A 149 -14.12 -8.15 10.28
C ALA A 149 -15.08 -7.89 11.45
N VAL A 150 -15.13 -8.81 12.44
CA VAL A 150 -15.96 -8.65 13.64
C VAL A 150 -15.25 -7.87 14.76
N GLY A 151 -13.97 -7.54 14.61
CA GLY A 151 -13.17 -6.85 15.62
C GLY A 151 -12.84 -7.72 16.85
N ALA A 152 -12.62 -9.03 16.66
CA ALA A 152 -12.33 -9.96 17.74
C ALA A 152 -10.96 -9.71 18.40
N GLU A 153 -10.83 -9.97 19.71
CA GLU A 153 -9.57 -9.83 20.45
C GLU A 153 -8.47 -10.76 19.90
N ILE A 154 -8.85 -11.89 19.34
CA ILE A 154 -7.91 -12.87 18.76
C ILE A 154 -7.51 -12.58 17.32
N ASP A 155 -7.94 -11.44 16.75
CA ASP A 155 -7.51 -10.99 15.43
C ASP A 155 -5.99 -10.81 15.37
N PRO A 156 -5.26 -11.55 14.49
CA PRO A 156 -3.81 -11.49 14.41
C PRO A 156 -3.29 -10.17 13.81
N ASN A 157 -4.14 -9.40 13.10
CA ASN A 157 -3.74 -8.12 12.53
C ASN A 157 -3.57 -7.04 13.60
N SER A 158 -4.54 -6.93 14.51
CA SER A 158 -4.60 -5.79 15.42
C SER A 158 -5.28 -6.06 16.76
N HIS A 159 -5.66 -7.31 17.04
CA HIS A 159 -6.49 -7.63 18.20
C HIS A 159 -7.80 -6.82 18.23
N GLY A 160 -8.45 -6.68 17.08
CA GLY A 160 -9.71 -5.94 16.92
C GLY A 160 -9.60 -4.43 17.03
N ARG A 161 -8.40 -3.85 16.91
CA ARG A 161 -8.16 -2.39 17.08
C ARG A 161 -8.05 -1.61 15.79
N GLN A 162 -7.75 -2.28 14.67
CA GLN A 162 -7.66 -1.67 13.34
C GLN A 162 -8.97 -1.89 12.57
N MET A 163 -9.25 -1.05 11.59
CA MET A 163 -10.31 -1.28 10.62
C MET A 163 -10.09 -2.58 9.86
N PRO A 164 -11.14 -3.34 9.55
CA PRO A 164 -11.05 -4.51 8.67
C PRO A 164 -10.39 -4.18 7.33
N SER A 165 -9.74 -5.17 6.72
CA SER A 165 -8.99 -5.02 5.48
C SER A 165 -7.80 -4.05 5.54
N HIS A 166 -7.32 -3.73 6.75
CA HIS A 166 -6.06 -3.06 7.01
C HIS A 166 -5.08 -4.11 7.49
N TRP A 167 -4.35 -4.68 6.54
CA TRP A 167 -3.59 -5.90 6.74
C TRP A 167 -2.37 -5.69 7.64
N GLY A 168 -2.08 -6.70 8.44
CA GLY A 168 -0.89 -6.82 9.25
C GLY A 168 -0.76 -8.27 9.69
N HIS A 169 0.40 -8.91 9.47
CA HIS A 169 0.62 -10.28 9.89
C HIS A 169 2.12 -10.53 10.08
N LYS A 170 2.55 -10.63 11.33
CA LYS A 170 3.96 -10.75 11.71
C LYS A 170 4.65 -11.92 11.02
N ASP A 171 4.03 -13.10 11.03
CA ASP A 171 4.64 -14.32 10.52
C ASP A 171 4.71 -14.38 8.99
N LEU A 172 3.97 -13.49 8.30
CA LEU A 172 3.98 -13.36 6.84
C LEU A 172 4.83 -12.18 6.34
N ASN A 173 5.53 -11.47 7.23
CA ASN A 173 6.25 -10.22 6.92
C ASN A 173 5.35 -9.14 6.31
N VAL A 174 4.15 -8.98 6.87
CA VAL A 174 3.20 -7.94 6.53
C VAL A 174 3.14 -6.95 7.68
N PRO A 175 3.83 -5.79 7.60
CA PRO A 175 3.71 -4.74 8.61
C PRO A 175 2.30 -4.17 8.67
N SER A 176 1.89 -3.65 9.83
CA SER A 176 0.57 -3.06 10.00
C SER A 176 0.34 -1.91 9.01
N GLN A 177 -0.72 -2.01 8.24
CA GLN A 177 -1.10 -1.01 7.24
C GLN A 177 -1.66 0.24 7.91
N SER A 178 -1.26 1.42 7.42
CA SER A 178 -1.92 2.70 7.74
C SER A 178 -3.25 2.83 6.98
N SER A 179 -4.23 3.53 7.58
CA SER A 179 -5.47 3.90 6.88
C SER A 179 -5.28 5.04 5.89
N CYS A 180 -4.23 5.84 6.03
CA CYS A 180 -3.89 6.88 5.05
C CYS A 180 -3.41 6.23 3.76
N THR A 181 -4.16 6.46 2.68
CA THR A 181 -3.87 5.92 1.35
C THR A 181 -2.49 6.39 0.87
N GLY A 182 -1.66 5.49 0.36
CA GLY A 182 -0.33 5.82 -0.15
C GLY A 182 0.82 5.67 0.84
N THR A 183 0.57 5.75 2.15
CA THR A 183 1.60 5.67 3.21
C THR A 183 2.47 4.41 3.08
N GLN A 184 1.92 3.29 2.66
CA GLN A 184 2.65 2.04 2.47
C GLN A 184 3.76 2.14 1.41
N ALA A 185 3.69 3.09 0.49
CA ALA A 185 4.72 3.25 -0.55
C ALA A 185 6.08 3.64 0.05
N LEU A 186 6.11 4.64 0.94
CA LEU A 186 7.33 5.05 1.63
C LEU A 186 7.81 3.98 2.62
N HIS A 187 6.89 3.29 3.32
CA HIS A 187 7.26 2.18 4.20
C HIS A 187 7.93 1.04 3.43
N ALA A 188 7.40 0.67 2.25
CA ALA A 188 7.98 -0.36 1.40
C ALA A 188 9.39 0.02 0.92
N VAL A 189 9.56 1.27 0.50
CA VAL A 189 10.87 1.80 0.08
C VAL A 189 11.85 1.81 1.25
N GLY A 190 11.41 2.23 2.44
CA GLY A 190 12.24 2.19 3.66
C GLY A 190 12.69 0.78 4.03
N ALA A 191 11.79 -0.22 3.93
CA ALA A 191 12.15 -1.62 4.14
C ALA A 191 13.17 -2.12 3.11
N ALA A 192 13.00 -1.75 1.84
CA ALA A 192 13.95 -2.10 0.78
C ALA A 192 15.31 -1.39 0.94
N GLU A 193 15.31 -0.14 1.40
CA GLU A 193 16.53 0.60 1.71
C GLU A 193 17.26 -0.02 2.90
N ALA A 194 16.54 -0.42 3.95
CA ALA A 194 17.14 -1.14 5.08
C ALA A 194 17.87 -2.41 4.61
N SER A 195 17.26 -3.20 3.72
CA SER A 195 17.92 -4.34 3.07
C SER A 195 19.15 -3.93 2.26
N TYR A 196 19.03 -2.85 1.49
CA TYR A 196 20.17 -2.31 0.72
C TYR A 196 21.32 -1.89 1.63
N ARG A 197 21.06 -1.12 2.70
CA ARG A 197 22.07 -0.72 3.68
C ARG A 197 22.69 -1.90 4.40
N ALA A 198 21.90 -2.91 4.77
CA ALA A 198 22.43 -4.16 5.35
C ALA A 198 23.35 -4.94 4.38
N SER A 199 23.17 -4.78 3.07
CA SER A 199 24.10 -5.36 2.10
C SER A 199 25.47 -4.66 2.06
N LEU A 200 25.52 -3.38 2.42
CA LEU A 200 26.73 -2.55 2.41
C LEU A 200 27.45 -2.53 3.76
N VAL A 201 26.69 -2.54 4.87
CA VAL A 201 27.22 -2.44 6.23
C VAL A 201 27.11 -3.80 6.88
N LYS A 202 28.25 -4.46 7.14
CA LYS A 202 28.31 -5.83 7.68
C LYS A 202 27.61 -5.95 9.03
N GLU A 203 27.80 -4.97 9.88
CA GLU A 203 27.26 -4.89 11.23
C GLU A 203 25.72 -4.83 11.23
N LEU A 204 25.11 -4.18 10.21
CA LEU A 204 23.66 -4.19 9.98
C LEU A 204 23.20 -5.58 9.56
N ARG A 205 23.94 -6.25 8.67
CA ARG A 205 23.62 -7.59 8.16
C ARG A 205 23.53 -8.62 9.28
N ASP A 206 24.45 -8.55 10.21
CA ASP A 206 24.55 -9.51 11.32
C ASP A 206 23.56 -9.21 12.47
N LYS A 207 22.94 -8.02 12.49
CA LYS A 207 22.07 -7.54 13.57
C LYS A 207 20.59 -7.37 13.17
N VAL A 208 20.33 -7.15 11.89
CA VAL A 208 18.95 -6.95 11.40
C VAL A 208 18.31 -8.30 11.10
N THR A 209 17.32 -8.67 11.90
CA THR A 209 16.50 -9.85 11.62
C THR A 209 15.72 -9.64 10.32
N GLY A 210 15.67 -10.67 9.48
CA GLY A 210 14.94 -10.61 8.21
C GLY A 210 15.77 -10.26 6.99
N PHE A 211 17.02 -9.79 7.14
CA PHE A 211 17.93 -9.64 6.01
C PHE A 211 18.31 -11.03 5.44
N LYS A 212 18.04 -11.25 4.15
CA LYS A 212 18.36 -12.49 3.42
C LYS A 212 19.34 -12.26 2.26
N GLY A 213 19.46 -11.03 1.80
CA GLY A 213 20.34 -10.61 0.71
C GLY A 213 19.71 -10.62 -0.65
N ASP A 214 18.60 -11.32 -0.84
CA ASP A 214 17.83 -11.35 -2.09
C ASP A 214 16.32 -11.19 -1.90
N GLU A 215 15.86 -10.86 -0.68
CA GLU A 215 14.45 -10.58 -0.40
C GLU A 215 13.94 -9.43 -1.27
N VAL A 216 12.67 -9.51 -1.64
CA VAL A 216 11.97 -8.53 -2.46
C VAL A 216 10.91 -7.87 -1.60
N VAL A 217 10.66 -6.60 -1.86
CA VAL A 217 9.58 -5.86 -1.22
C VAL A 217 8.46 -5.64 -2.23
N TYR A 218 7.27 -6.10 -1.90
CA TYR A 218 6.05 -5.85 -2.65
C TYR A 218 5.26 -4.72 -2.00
N MET A 219 4.73 -3.82 -2.81
CA MET A 219 3.70 -2.88 -2.40
C MET A 219 2.64 -2.75 -3.49
N SER A 220 1.41 -2.52 -3.08
CA SER A 220 0.27 -2.34 -3.98
C SER A 220 -0.56 -1.12 -3.63
N VAL A 221 -1.19 -0.57 -4.64
CA VAL A 221 -2.11 0.58 -4.54
C VAL A 221 -3.14 0.52 -5.67
N GLY A 222 -4.27 1.22 -5.49
CA GLY A 222 -5.19 1.51 -6.58
C GLY A 222 -4.69 2.66 -7.47
N ASP A 223 -5.33 2.86 -8.62
CA ASP A 223 -5.04 3.96 -9.55
C ASP A 223 -5.12 5.34 -8.90
N GLY A 224 -6.12 5.59 -8.05
CA GLY A 224 -6.25 6.88 -7.37
C GLY A 224 -5.08 7.24 -6.45
N THR A 225 -4.46 6.26 -5.81
CA THR A 225 -3.30 6.47 -4.93
C THR A 225 -2.06 6.97 -5.69
N THR A 226 -1.97 6.74 -6.99
CA THR A 226 -0.86 7.27 -7.80
C THR A 226 -0.85 8.78 -7.91
N SER A 227 -1.88 9.47 -7.42
CA SER A 227 -1.92 10.92 -7.30
C SER A 227 -1.35 11.46 -5.99
N GLU A 228 -1.05 10.59 -5.02
CA GLU A 228 -0.45 10.98 -3.73
C GLU A 228 1.03 11.31 -3.86
N GLY A 229 1.50 12.32 -3.11
CA GLY A 229 2.90 12.75 -3.13
C GLY A 229 3.87 11.64 -2.71
N GLU A 230 3.53 10.90 -1.65
CA GLU A 230 4.32 9.79 -1.11
C GLU A 230 4.59 8.69 -2.14
N TRP A 231 3.65 8.45 -3.05
CA TRP A 231 3.85 7.47 -4.12
C TRP A 231 4.94 7.90 -5.10
N TRP A 232 4.97 9.19 -5.50
CA TRP A 232 6.01 9.74 -6.39
C TRP A 232 7.38 9.78 -5.71
N GLU A 233 7.44 10.14 -4.45
CA GLU A 233 8.68 10.13 -3.65
C GLU A 233 9.24 8.71 -3.53
N ALA A 234 8.38 7.74 -3.23
CA ALA A 234 8.73 6.33 -3.13
C ALA A 234 9.30 5.80 -4.46
N LEU A 235 8.61 6.07 -5.58
CA LEU A 235 9.05 5.64 -6.90
C LEU A 235 10.40 6.27 -7.27
N ASN A 236 10.54 7.59 -7.06
CA ASN A 236 11.79 8.31 -7.34
C ASN A 236 12.96 7.74 -6.52
N THR A 237 12.76 7.53 -5.23
CA THR A 237 13.79 6.97 -4.34
C THR A 237 14.18 5.56 -4.73
N ALA A 238 13.18 4.70 -4.99
CA ALA A 238 13.44 3.32 -5.44
C ALA A 238 14.23 3.26 -6.74
N CYS A 239 13.91 4.12 -7.71
CA CYS A 239 14.61 4.20 -8.99
C CYS A 239 16.05 4.73 -8.83
N ASN A 240 16.24 5.77 -8.01
CA ASN A 240 17.53 6.36 -7.75
C ASN A 240 18.49 5.37 -7.08
N LEU A 241 18.05 4.71 -6.03
CA LEU A 241 18.84 3.75 -5.25
C LEU A 241 18.81 2.31 -5.84
N LYS A 242 18.06 2.07 -6.90
CA LYS A 242 17.86 0.73 -7.53
C LYS A 242 17.35 -0.32 -6.52
N LEU A 243 16.41 0.08 -5.68
CA LEU A 243 15.89 -0.78 -4.62
C LEU A 243 15.06 -1.95 -5.18
N PRO A 244 15.03 -3.09 -4.49
CA PRO A 244 14.29 -4.29 -4.90
C PRO A 244 12.79 -4.21 -4.55
N VAL A 245 12.12 -3.18 -5.04
CA VAL A 245 10.68 -2.94 -4.79
C VAL A 245 9.87 -3.26 -6.04
N ILE A 246 8.77 -4.00 -5.87
CA ILE A 246 7.74 -4.17 -6.88
C ILE A 246 6.57 -3.25 -6.51
N PHE A 247 6.32 -2.26 -7.35
CA PHE A 247 5.14 -1.40 -7.30
C PHE A 247 4.03 -2.05 -8.13
N CYS A 248 2.94 -2.47 -7.50
CA CYS A 248 1.76 -2.97 -8.19
C CYS A 248 0.66 -1.92 -8.15
N VAL A 249 0.23 -1.43 -9.30
CA VAL A 249 -0.97 -0.59 -9.41
C VAL A 249 -2.11 -1.42 -9.95
N GLU A 250 -3.13 -1.60 -9.11
CA GLU A 250 -4.37 -2.30 -9.41
C GLU A 250 -5.39 -1.30 -9.95
N ASP A 251 -5.27 -1.03 -11.25
CA ASP A 251 -6.06 -0.02 -11.94
C ASP A 251 -7.43 -0.61 -12.33
N ASN A 252 -8.44 -0.32 -11.52
CA ASN A 252 -9.83 -0.68 -11.78
C ASN A 252 -10.61 0.45 -12.47
N GLY A 253 -9.92 1.51 -12.87
CA GLY A 253 -10.48 2.65 -13.60
C GLY A 253 -11.13 3.73 -12.74
N TYR A 254 -11.22 3.54 -11.41
CA TYR A 254 -11.94 4.46 -10.53
C TYR A 254 -11.26 4.66 -9.17
N ALA A 255 -11.03 5.92 -8.82
CA ALA A 255 -10.78 6.36 -7.46
C ALA A 255 -12.12 6.76 -6.81
N ILE A 256 -12.78 5.82 -6.10
CA ILE A 256 -14.16 5.91 -5.63
C ILE A 256 -15.12 6.12 -6.82
N SER A 257 -15.50 7.37 -7.10
CA SER A 257 -16.37 7.76 -8.23
C SER A 257 -15.63 8.52 -9.33
N VAL A 258 -14.33 8.81 -9.15
CA VAL A 258 -13.54 9.59 -10.11
C VAL A 258 -12.87 8.65 -11.11
N PRO A 259 -13.21 8.75 -12.41
CA PRO A 259 -12.57 7.93 -13.45
C PRO A 259 -11.07 8.22 -13.57
N VAL A 260 -10.28 7.19 -13.96
CA VAL A 260 -8.82 7.28 -14.05
C VAL A 260 -8.36 8.40 -15.01
N GLU A 261 -9.08 8.68 -16.08
CA GLU A 261 -8.76 9.74 -17.04
C GLU A 261 -8.93 11.15 -16.46
N VAL A 262 -9.69 11.29 -15.38
CA VAL A 262 -9.84 12.56 -14.64
C VAL A 262 -8.76 12.68 -13.56
N GLY A 263 -8.42 11.58 -12.88
CA GLY A 263 -7.46 11.57 -11.77
C GLY A 263 -6.01 11.46 -12.21
N THR A 264 -5.73 10.85 -13.36
CA THR A 264 -4.38 10.59 -13.87
C THR A 264 -4.16 11.28 -15.21
N ALA A 265 -3.15 12.12 -15.33
CA ALA A 265 -2.84 12.83 -16.58
C ALA A 265 -2.64 11.84 -17.74
N GLY A 266 -3.47 11.96 -18.78
CA GLY A 266 -3.47 11.05 -19.93
C GLY A 266 -4.09 9.66 -19.65
N GLY A 267 -4.70 9.44 -18.47
CA GLY A 267 -5.45 8.23 -18.14
C GLY A 267 -4.62 6.94 -18.03
N ASP A 268 -3.28 7.05 -17.99
CA ASP A 268 -2.39 5.88 -18.02
C ASP A 268 -1.10 6.15 -17.24
N ILE A 269 -1.05 5.68 -16.01
CA ILE A 269 0.10 5.90 -15.12
C ILE A 269 1.38 5.28 -15.69
N SER A 270 1.32 4.16 -16.40
CA SER A 270 2.53 3.54 -16.98
C SER A 270 3.19 4.41 -18.05
N LYS A 271 2.42 5.24 -18.74
CA LYS A 271 2.99 6.23 -19.68
C LYS A 271 3.70 7.37 -18.94
N LEU A 272 3.12 7.87 -17.85
CA LEU A 272 3.72 8.95 -17.07
C LEU A 272 5.07 8.55 -16.50
N ILE A 273 5.21 7.33 -16.01
CA ILE A 273 6.43 6.84 -15.35
C ILE A 273 7.44 6.21 -16.30
N SER A 274 7.15 6.09 -17.60
CA SER A 274 8.02 5.43 -18.58
C SER A 274 9.41 6.06 -18.71
N GLY A 275 9.56 7.32 -18.29
CA GLY A 275 10.83 8.06 -18.29
C GLY A 275 11.70 7.83 -17.03
N PHE A 276 11.23 7.12 -16.02
CA PHE A 276 12.03 6.88 -14.82
C PHE A 276 13.20 5.92 -15.11
N PRO A 277 14.44 6.32 -14.80
CA PRO A 277 15.60 5.46 -15.01
C PRO A 277 15.54 4.24 -14.06
N ASN A 278 16.13 3.13 -14.51
CA ASN A 278 16.21 1.88 -13.75
C ASN A 278 14.88 1.16 -13.49
N LEU A 279 13.74 1.74 -13.85
CA LEU A 279 12.41 1.15 -13.65
C LEU A 279 12.12 0.09 -14.75
N PHE A 280 11.71 -1.09 -14.34
CA PHE A 280 11.15 -2.10 -15.23
C PHE A 280 9.64 -1.99 -15.23
N VAL A 281 9.02 -1.60 -16.33
CA VAL A 281 7.57 -1.41 -16.43
C VAL A 281 6.95 -2.59 -17.18
N GLN A 282 5.90 -3.17 -16.59
CA GLN A 282 5.10 -4.23 -17.20
C GLN A 282 3.62 -3.86 -17.07
N LYS A 283 2.91 -3.79 -18.18
CA LYS A 283 1.45 -3.67 -18.21
C LYS A 283 0.84 -5.05 -18.45
N VAL A 284 -0.19 -5.40 -17.71
CA VAL A 284 -0.81 -6.72 -17.76
C VAL A 284 -2.33 -6.65 -17.59
N ASP A 285 -3.03 -7.59 -18.20
CA ASP A 285 -4.41 -7.89 -17.85
C ASP A 285 -4.43 -8.54 -16.46
N GLY A 286 -4.86 -7.77 -15.46
CA GLY A 286 -4.93 -8.23 -14.07
C GLY A 286 -6.08 -9.19 -13.79
N THR A 287 -6.97 -9.44 -14.75
CA THR A 287 -8.03 -10.47 -14.66
C THR A 287 -7.54 -11.85 -15.12
N ASP A 288 -6.37 -11.90 -15.80
CA ASP A 288 -5.71 -13.14 -16.19
C ASP A 288 -4.61 -13.52 -15.18
N PRO A 289 -4.80 -14.57 -14.36
CA PRO A 289 -3.81 -14.96 -13.36
C PRO A 289 -2.51 -15.51 -13.97
N LEU A 290 -2.53 -16.08 -15.17
CA LEU A 290 -1.34 -16.64 -15.80
C LEU A 290 -0.48 -15.56 -16.45
N ALA A 291 -1.09 -14.60 -17.14
CA ALA A 291 -0.40 -13.41 -17.64
C ALA A 291 0.20 -12.60 -16.49
N SER A 292 -0.56 -12.42 -15.41
CA SER A 292 -0.10 -11.74 -14.18
C SER A 292 1.07 -12.48 -13.55
N TYR A 293 1.01 -13.80 -13.41
CA TYR A 293 2.12 -14.61 -12.88
C TYR A 293 3.40 -14.45 -13.70
N ALA A 294 3.31 -14.49 -15.02
CA ALA A 294 4.46 -14.28 -15.90
C ALA A 294 5.10 -12.89 -15.71
N ALA A 295 4.27 -11.85 -15.52
CA ALA A 295 4.74 -10.50 -15.26
C ALA A 295 5.45 -10.40 -13.90
N PHE A 296 4.85 -10.92 -12.83
CA PHE A 296 5.45 -10.93 -11.49
C PHE A 296 6.73 -11.76 -11.43
N LYS A 297 6.79 -12.92 -12.09
CA LYS A 297 8.01 -13.73 -12.16
C LYS A 297 9.20 -12.94 -12.69
N LYS A 298 9.01 -12.17 -13.77
CA LYS A 298 10.06 -11.29 -14.34
C LYS A 298 10.43 -10.16 -13.37
N ALA A 299 9.44 -9.53 -12.73
CA ALA A 299 9.65 -8.46 -11.77
C ALA A 299 10.43 -8.94 -10.55
N VAL A 300 10.01 -10.06 -9.96
CA VAL A 300 10.69 -10.70 -8.81
C VAL A 300 12.12 -11.08 -9.16
N GLU A 301 12.36 -11.72 -10.31
CA GLU A 301 13.71 -12.10 -10.75
C GLU A 301 14.63 -10.87 -10.87
N ARG A 302 14.11 -9.78 -11.42
CA ARG A 302 14.84 -8.51 -11.54
C ARG A 302 15.21 -7.95 -10.15
N CYS A 303 14.24 -7.86 -9.25
CA CYS A 303 14.44 -7.33 -7.90
C CYS A 303 15.39 -8.21 -7.07
N ARG A 304 15.27 -9.55 -7.13
CA ARG A 304 16.21 -10.46 -6.46
C ARG A 304 17.64 -10.29 -6.95
N LYS A 305 17.83 -10.02 -8.25
CA LYS A 305 19.14 -9.72 -8.83
C LYS A 305 19.63 -8.30 -8.55
N ARG A 306 18.91 -7.53 -7.70
CA ARG A 306 19.26 -6.13 -7.33
C ARG A 306 19.46 -5.22 -8.57
N LYS A 307 18.69 -5.45 -9.65
CA LYS A 307 18.76 -4.66 -10.89
C LYS A 307 17.90 -3.39 -10.86
N GLY A 308 17.24 -3.11 -9.74
CA GLY A 308 16.36 -1.98 -9.54
C GLY A 308 14.88 -2.37 -9.46
N PRO A 309 14.00 -1.39 -9.23
CA PRO A 309 12.58 -1.64 -9.02
C PRO A 309 11.86 -2.14 -10.27
N ALA A 310 10.69 -2.73 -10.03
CA ALA A 310 9.74 -3.10 -11.05
C ALA A 310 8.39 -2.43 -10.79
N PHE A 311 7.66 -2.16 -11.84
CA PHE A 311 6.33 -1.60 -11.82
C PHE A 311 5.40 -2.50 -12.63
N ILE A 312 4.35 -2.98 -11.99
CA ILE A 312 3.27 -3.76 -12.61
C ILE A 312 2.02 -2.88 -12.67
N HIS A 313 1.62 -2.50 -13.87
CA HIS A 313 0.33 -1.85 -14.12
C HIS A 313 -0.68 -2.94 -14.48
N ALA A 314 -1.46 -3.38 -13.51
CA ALA A 314 -2.49 -4.39 -13.69
C ALA A 314 -3.84 -3.72 -13.93
N LYS A 315 -4.41 -3.91 -15.11
CA LYS A 315 -5.80 -3.54 -15.37
C LYS A 315 -6.69 -4.61 -14.76
N VAL A 316 -7.55 -4.20 -13.84
CA VAL A 316 -8.49 -5.04 -13.11
C VAL A 316 -9.90 -4.48 -13.22
N ILE A 317 -10.87 -5.17 -12.69
CA ILE A 317 -12.26 -4.71 -12.62
C ILE A 317 -12.70 -4.49 -11.18
N ARG A 318 -13.76 -3.72 -11.00
CA ARG A 318 -14.41 -3.53 -9.70
C ARG A 318 -15.91 -3.82 -9.83
N PRO A 319 -16.32 -5.11 -9.76
CA PRO A 319 -17.72 -5.52 -9.98
C PRO A 319 -18.65 -5.16 -8.82
N TYR A 320 -18.13 -4.73 -7.68
CA TYR A 320 -18.87 -4.24 -6.53
C TYR A 320 -18.61 -2.74 -6.32
N SER A 321 -19.52 -2.08 -5.59
CA SER A 321 -19.31 -0.68 -5.19
C SER A 321 -17.98 -0.49 -4.45
N HIS A 322 -17.47 0.73 -4.39
CA HIS A 322 -16.18 1.03 -3.74
C HIS A 322 -16.08 0.43 -2.34
N SER A 323 -17.14 0.60 -1.55
CA SER A 323 -17.33 0.01 -0.22
C SER A 323 -18.82 -0.12 0.05
N LEU A 324 -19.22 -0.69 1.20
CA LEU A 324 -20.63 -0.79 1.57
C LEU A 324 -21.35 0.54 1.83
N SER A 325 -20.63 1.64 1.93
CA SER A 325 -21.21 2.99 2.02
C SER A 325 -21.40 3.68 0.67
N ASP A 326 -21.00 3.03 -0.42
CA ASP A 326 -21.04 3.55 -1.78
C ASP A 326 -22.12 2.83 -2.61
N ASP A 327 -22.67 3.54 -3.62
CA ASP A 327 -23.54 2.95 -4.65
C ASP A 327 -23.03 3.36 -6.04
N GLU A 328 -22.30 2.45 -6.68
CA GLU A 328 -21.69 2.67 -8.00
C GLU A 328 -22.69 2.97 -9.10
N LYS A 329 -23.96 2.58 -8.94
CA LYS A 329 -25.03 2.88 -9.91
C LYS A 329 -25.30 4.39 -10.06
N LEU A 330 -24.83 5.18 -9.09
CA LEU A 330 -24.98 6.64 -9.14
C LEU A 330 -23.97 7.30 -10.10
N TYR A 331 -22.90 6.60 -10.50
CA TYR A 331 -21.84 7.20 -11.32
C TYR A 331 -21.26 6.27 -12.41
N ARG A 332 -21.61 4.95 -12.43
CA ARG A 332 -21.19 4.01 -13.47
C ARG A 332 -22.38 3.58 -14.33
N PRO A 333 -22.29 3.73 -15.68
CA PRO A 333 -23.30 3.24 -16.60
C PRO A 333 -23.49 1.71 -16.52
N ASP A 334 -24.71 1.23 -16.86
CA ASP A 334 -25.02 -0.19 -16.85
C ASP A 334 -24.14 -0.98 -17.83
N GLU A 335 -23.88 -0.44 -19.02
CA GLU A 335 -23.04 -1.09 -20.03
C GLU A 335 -21.61 -1.31 -19.57
N GLU A 336 -21.10 -0.42 -18.73
CA GLU A 336 -19.75 -0.59 -18.15
C GLU A 336 -19.71 -1.71 -17.12
N ARG A 337 -20.73 -1.77 -16.25
CA ARG A 337 -20.85 -2.83 -15.25
C ARG A 337 -21.09 -4.20 -15.89
N GLU A 338 -21.82 -4.27 -16.98
CA GLU A 338 -22.03 -5.48 -17.78
C GLU A 338 -20.73 -5.96 -18.44
N ARG A 339 -19.91 -5.04 -18.97
CA ARG A 339 -18.58 -5.36 -19.49
C ARG A 339 -17.68 -5.95 -18.42
N ASP A 340 -17.63 -5.35 -17.24
CA ASP A 340 -16.85 -5.88 -16.11
C ASP A 340 -17.33 -7.28 -15.72
N ALA A 341 -18.64 -7.51 -15.62
CA ALA A 341 -19.21 -8.82 -15.31
C ALA A 341 -18.89 -9.89 -16.35
N ALA A 342 -18.69 -9.50 -17.61
CA ALA A 342 -18.32 -10.44 -18.69
C ALA A 342 -16.89 -10.98 -18.53
N ILE A 343 -15.98 -10.18 -17.99
CA ILE A 343 -14.56 -10.51 -17.81
C ILE A 343 -14.20 -10.81 -16.34
N ASP A 344 -15.18 -11.14 -15.49
CA ASP A 344 -14.96 -11.51 -14.09
C ASP A 344 -13.96 -12.69 -14.01
N PRO A 345 -12.80 -12.51 -13.29
CA PRO A 345 -11.75 -13.52 -13.23
C PRO A 345 -12.19 -14.85 -12.64
N ILE A 346 -13.18 -14.87 -11.75
CA ILE A 346 -13.75 -16.11 -11.21
C ILE A 346 -14.43 -16.94 -12.31
N LYS A 347 -15.14 -16.25 -13.20
CA LYS A 347 -15.86 -16.88 -14.32
C LYS A 347 -14.89 -17.32 -15.41
N THR A 348 -14.09 -16.40 -15.91
CA THR A 348 -13.21 -16.65 -17.05
C THR A 348 -12.16 -17.72 -16.78
N TYR A 349 -11.62 -17.73 -15.54
CA TYR A 349 -10.65 -18.74 -15.15
C TYR A 349 -11.28 -20.12 -14.89
N ALA A 350 -12.50 -20.21 -14.38
CA ALA A 350 -13.24 -21.47 -14.30
C ALA A 350 -13.48 -22.06 -15.71
N GLU A 351 -13.88 -21.22 -16.67
CA GLU A 351 -14.04 -21.63 -18.06
C GLU A 351 -12.72 -22.12 -18.68
N PHE A 352 -11.60 -21.43 -18.40
CA PHE A 352 -10.27 -21.89 -18.81
C PHE A 352 -9.94 -23.28 -18.23
N LEU A 353 -10.12 -23.52 -16.94
CA LEU A 353 -9.85 -24.83 -16.33
C LEU A 353 -10.66 -25.97 -16.95
N MET A 354 -11.92 -25.71 -17.28
CA MET A 354 -12.78 -26.70 -17.95
C MET A 354 -12.36 -26.93 -19.39
N ASN A 355 -12.08 -25.87 -20.16
CA ASN A 355 -11.71 -25.95 -21.57
C ASN A 355 -10.36 -26.65 -21.78
N GLU A 356 -9.42 -26.47 -20.85
CA GLU A 356 -8.11 -27.14 -20.85
C GLU A 356 -8.15 -28.56 -20.24
N GLY A 357 -9.33 -29.03 -19.81
CA GLY A 357 -9.50 -30.35 -19.21
C GLY A 357 -8.79 -30.53 -17.86
N ILE A 358 -8.46 -29.42 -17.16
CA ILE A 358 -7.77 -29.43 -15.87
C ILE A 358 -8.73 -29.78 -14.74
N ALA A 359 -9.97 -29.29 -14.82
CA ALA A 359 -11.04 -29.61 -13.87
C ALA A 359 -12.38 -29.72 -14.58
N SER A 360 -13.23 -30.68 -14.14
CA SER A 360 -14.59 -30.76 -14.64
C SER A 360 -15.52 -29.78 -13.93
N SER A 361 -16.70 -29.53 -14.50
CA SER A 361 -17.75 -28.72 -13.87
C SER A 361 -18.12 -29.24 -12.48
N GLU A 362 -18.21 -30.57 -12.33
CA GLU A 362 -18.54 -31.24 -11.07
C GLU A 362 -17.46 -31.06 -10.01
N GLN A 363 -16.17 -31.10 -10.43
CA GLN A 363 -15.04 -30.86 -9.54
C GLN A 363 -15.02 -29.41 -9.05
N LEU A 364 -15.24 -28.44 -9.95
CA LEU A 364 -15.32 -27.03 -9.57
C LEU A 364 -16.52 -26.75 -8.66
N GLU A 365 -17.66 -27.38 -8.90
CA GLU A 365 -18.85 -27.26 -8.04
C GLU A 365 -18.62 -27.88 -6.64
N ALA A 366 -17.94 -29.01 -6.57
CA ALA A 366 -17.56 -29.63 -5.30
C ALA A 366 -16.61 -28.70 -4.50
N LEU A 367 -15.62 -28.11 -5.18
CA LEU A 367 -14.70 -27.14 -4.58
C LEU A 367 -15.43 -25.89 -4.06
N ARG A 368 -16.39 -25.36 -4.81
CA ARG A 368 -17.21 -24.22 -4.36
C ARG A 368 -17.97 -24.54 -3.09
N LYS A 369 -18.61 -25.71 -3.02
CA LYS A 369 -19.35 -26.18 -1.83
C LYS A 369 -18.42 -26.35 -0.62
N GLU A 370 -17.20 -26.85 -0.83
CA GLU A 370 -16.19 -26.95 0.23
C GLU A 370 -15.84 -25.58 0.78
N VAL A 371 -15.53 -24.61 -0.10
CA VAL A 371 -15.20 -23.25 0.28
C VAL A 371 -16.36 -22.56 0.99
N ASP A 372 -17.59 -22.72 0.49
CA ASP A 372 -18.79 -22.16 1.14
C ASP A 372 -19.00 -22.72 2.55
N ALA A 373 -18.76 -24.00 2.75
CA ALA A 373 -18.84 -24.64 4.07
C ALA A 373 -17.73 -24.12 5.02
N GLU A 374 -16.50 -23.96 4.50
CA GLU A 374 -15.37 -23.39 5.24
C GLU A 374 -15.70 -21.99 5.75
N ILE A 375 -16.19 -21.11 4.88
CA ILE A 375 -16.50 -19.73 5.23
C ILE A 375 -17.67 -19.62 6.20
N ASN A 376 -18.72 -20.43 6.03
CA ASN A 376 -19.84 -20.43 6.95
C ASN A 376 -19.38 -20.84 8.35
N LYS A 377 -18.58 -21.90 8.46
CA LYS A 377 -18.01 -22.33 9.73
C LYS A 377 -17.11 -21.25 10.34
N ALA A 378 -16.27 -20.61 9.52
CA ALA A 378 -15.38 -19.54 9.97
C ALA A 378 -16.18 -18.33 10.49
N ALA A 379 -17.27 -17.97 9.82
CA ALA A 379 -18.14 -16.87 10.25
C ALA A 379 -18.84 -17.17 11.57
N ASP A 380 -19.38 -18.39 11.75
CA ASP A 380 -20.03 -18.80 13.00
C ASP A 380 -19.04 -18.68 14.18
N ILE A 381 -17.82 -19.15 14.00
CA ILE A 381 -16.76 -19.06 15.02
C ILE A 381 -16.37 -17.59 15.29
N ALA A 382 -16.26 -16.78 14.24
CA ALA A 382 -15.86 -15.37 14.38
C ALA A 382 -16.90 -14.54 15.13
N ILE A 383 -18.20 -14.77 14.87
CA ILE A 383 -19.29 -14.06 15.54
C ILE A 383 -19.30 -14.33 17.05
N GLU A 384 -18.91 -15.52 17.47
CA GLU A 384 -18.86 -15.92 18.88
C GLU A 384 -17.52 -15.54 19.57
N ALA A 385 -16.55 -15.04 18.81
CA ALA A 385 -15.25 -14.66 19.35
C ALA A 385 -15.36 -13.45 20.29
N PRO A 386 -14.57 -13.42 21.40
CA PRO A 386 -14.62 -12.34 22.35
C PRO A 386 -14.12 -11.02 21.74
N GLN A 387 -14.80 -9.94 22.11
CA GLN A 387 -14.38 -8.59 21.78
C GLN A 387 -13.28 -8.13 22.76
N PRO A 388 -12.34 -7.25 22.34
CA PRO A 388 -11.34 -6.70 23.24
C PRO A 388 -12.01 -5.90 24.36
N ALA A 389 -11.53 -6.11 25.60
CA ALA A 389 -12.04 -5.37 26.75
C ALA A 389 -11.70 -3.87 26.59
N PRO A 390 -12.61 -2.93 26.92
CA PRO A 390 -12.42 -1.49 26.71
C PRO A 390 -11.15 -0.92 27.33
N GLU A 391 -10.74 -1.41 28.49
CA GLU A 391 -9.51 -0.99 29.18
C GLU A 391 -8.23 -1.37 28.44
N THR A 392 -8.31 -2.29 27.47
CA THR A 392 -7.18 -2.67 26.64
C THR A 392 -6.89 -1.69 25.50
N ALA A 393 -7.74 -0.68 25.30
CA ALA A 393 -7.59 0.32 24.25
C ALA A 393 -6.27 1.11 24.37
N LEU A 394 -5.72 1.24 25.56
CA LEU A 394 -4.44 1.92 25.81
C LEU A 394 -3.22 0.98 25.72
N ARG A 395 -3.41 -0.32 25.54
CA ARG A 395 -2.29 -1.24 25.37
C ARG A 395 -1.60 -0.99 24.05
N ASN A 396 -0.28 -1.13 24.03
CA ASN A 396 0.58 -0.98 22.86
C ASN A 396 0.60 0.43 22.23
N VAL A 397 0.06 1.45 22.89
CA VAL A 397 0.24 2.86 22.50
C VAL A 397 1.70 3.26 22.72
N PHE A 398 2.27 2.80 23.84
CA PHE A 398 3.69 2.93 24.17
C PHE A 398 4.30 1.54 24.41
N SER A 399 5.62 1.47 24.49
CA SER A 399 6.32 0.23 24.85
C SER A 399 5.81 -0.31 26.20
N PRO A 400 5.50 -1.61 26.31
CA PRO A 400 5.12 -2.20 27.61
C PRO A 400 6.29 -2.29 28.57
N ASP A 401 7.54 -2.26 28.07
CA ASP A 401 8.76 -2.45 28.85
C ASP A 401 9.39 -1.13 29.28
N VAL A 402 9.00 -0.02 28.66
CA VAL A 402 9.54 1.31 28.94
C VAL A 402 8.40 2.32 28.98
N ASP A 403 8.17 2.91 30.15
CA ASP A 403 7.27 4.05 30.31
C ASP A 403 7.95 5.33 29.80
N PRO A 404 7.56 5.90 28.66
CA PRO A 404 8.19 7.10 28.13
C PRO A 404 7.89 8.35 28.95
N THR A 405 7.02 8.26 29.94
CA THR A 405 6.69 9.34 30.88
C THR A 405 7.39 9.19 32.23
N ASP A 406 8.18 8.13 32.41
CA ASP A 406 8.94 7.92 33.63
C ASP A 406 10.10 8.92 33.72
N ARG A 407 9.95 9.88 34.63
CA ARG A 407 10.95 10.91 34.89
C ARG A 407 12.30 10.35 35.34
N ASN A 408 12.32 9.24 36.03
CA ASN A 408 13.57 8.62 36.47
C ASN A 408 14.39 8.06 35.30
N LEU A 409 13.74 7.74 34.18
CA LEU A 409 14.41 7.21 32.98
C LEU A 409 14.72 8.30 31.96
N PHE A 410 13.89 9.34 31.86
CA PHE A 410 13.95 10.32 30.77
C PHE A 410 14.14 11.77 31.22
N ASP A 411 13.97 12.07 32.51
CA ASP A 411 14.26 13.39 33.05
C ASP A 411 15.70 13.41 33.56
N THR A 412 16.58 14.01 32.76
CA THR A 412 18.00 14.13 33.05
C THR A 412 18.40 15.53 33.55
N GLU A 413 17.42 16.40 33.80
CA GLU A 413 17.70 17.78 34.14
C GLU A 413 18.23 17.99 35.57
N ASP A 414 17.94 17.06 36.46
CA ASP A 414 18.37 17.11 37.86
C ASP A 414 19.77 16.49 38.06
N GLY A 415 20.80 17.16 37.61
CA GLY A 415 22.15 16.82 38.06
C GLY A 415 23.25 16.65 37.01
N ALA A 416 23.01 16.94 35.76
CA ALA A 416 24.09 16.99 34.78
C ALA A 416 24.96 18.22 35.07
N GLU A 417 26.11 18.04 35.75
CA GLU A 417 27.12 19.05 35.79
C GLU A 417 27.63 19.27 34.37
N LEU A 418 27.38 20.47 33.84
CA LEU A 418 27.91 20.89 32.53
C LEU A 418 29.43 20.92 32.61
N SER A 419 30.09 19.91 32.08
CA SER A 419 31.54 19.84 32.02
C SER A 419 32.04 20.11 30.61
N GLY A 420 33.11 20.86 30.47
CA GLY A 420 33.76 21.17 29.19
C GLY A 420 33.61 22.60 28.71
N ASN A 421 34.14 22.90 27.52
CA ASN A 421 34.06 24.22 26.91
C ASN A 421 32.66 24.44 26.33
N ALA A 422 32.20 25.70 26.42
CA ALA A 422 30.97 26.11 25.77
C ALA A 422 31.06 25.87 24.25
N GLY A 423 30.07 25.18 23.68
CA GLY A 423 29.95 24.94 22.25
C GLY A 423 28.60 25.46 21.73
N THR A 424 28.49 25.55 20.40
CA THR A 424 27.20 25.84 19.80
C THR A 424 26.32 24.60 19.82
N MET A 425 24.99 24.77 19.72
CA MET A 425 24.06 23.64 19.59
C MET A 425 24.42 22.73 18.40
N VAL A 426 24.87 23.31 17.29
CA VAL A 426 25.32 22.57 16.11
C VAL A 426 26.52 21.68 16.42
N ASP A 427 27.51 22.21 17.13
CA ASP A 427 28.69 21.42 17.53
C ASP A 427 28.33 20.26 18.46
N LEU A 428 27.41 20.50 19.38
CA LEU A 428 26.94 19.45 20.32
C LEU A 428 26.13 18.38 19.62
N ILE A 429 25.24 18.71 18.69
CA ILE A 429 24.48 17.75 17.90
C ILE A 429 25.44 16.94 17.00
N ASN A 430 26.36 17.59 16.33
CA ASN A 430 27.38 16.90 15.51
C ASN A 430 28.20 15.92 16.34
N ARG A 431 28.68 16.35 17.51
CA ARG A 431 29.43 15.50 18.43
C ARG A 431 28.61 14.30 18.90
N CYS A 432 27.34 14.51 19.28
CA CYS A 432 26.44 13.45 19.67
C CYS A 432 26.28 12.41 18.55
N MET A 433 26.06 12.83 17.31
CA MET A 433 25.97 11.91 16.16
C MET A 433 27.27 11.14 15.95
N HIS A 434 28.43 11.77 16.08
CA HIS A 434 29.72 11.10 16.00
C HIS A 434 29.87 10.02 17.07
N GLU A 435 29.57 10.34 18.32
CA GLU A 435 29.68 9.43 19.46
C GLU A 435 28.69 8.25 19.33
N GLU A 436 27.44 8.52 18.94
CA GLU A 436 26.44 7.48 18.77
C GLU A 436 26.71 6.56 17.57
N MET A 437 27.15 7.10 16.43
CA MET A 437 27.55 6.28 15.29
C MET A 437 28.80 5.46 15.54
N GLU A 438 29.70 5.92 16.42
CA GLU A 438 30.87 5.16 16.86
C GLU A 438 30.48 4.04 17.85
N ARG A 439 29.55 4.34 18.75
CA ARG A 439 29.03 3.38 19.73
C ARG A 439 28.21 2.26 19.09
N ASP A 440 27.35 2.59 18.09
CA ASP A 440 26.47 1.63 17.43
C ASP A 440 26.67 1.66 15.90
N PRO A 441 27.32 0.63 15.33
CA PRO A 441 27.57 0.56 13.89
C PRO A 441 26.30 0.39 13.05
N ARG A 442 25.13 0.17 13.67
CA ARG A 442 23.83 0.10 12.99
C ARG A 442 23.24 1.47 12.66
N ILE A 443 23.70 2.52 13.32
CA ILE A 443 23.19 3.87 13.08
C ILE A 443 23.63 4.35 11.69
N VAL A 444 22.66 4.79 10.91
CA VAL A 444 22.84 5.45 9.61
C VAL A 444 22.21 6.84 9.64
N VAL A 445 22.80 7.78 8.91
CA VAL A 445 22.28 9.14 8.74
C VAL A 445 21.93 9.32 7.27
N PHE A 446 20.69 9.66 6.98
CA PHE A 446 20.24 9.92 5.60
C PHE A 446 19.26 11.09 5.56
N GLY A 447 19.18 11.75 4.42
CA GLY A 447 18.32 12.91 4.21
C GLY A 447 18.85 13.82 3.12
N GLU A 448 18.17 14.95 2.94
CA GLU A 448 18.66 15.99 2.05
C GLU A 448 19.85 16.71 2.68
N ASP A 449 20.93 16.86 1.91
CA ASP A 449 22.11 17.65 2.30
C ASP A 449 22.80 17.18 3.60
N VAL A 450 22.91 15.87 3.83
CA VAL A 450 23.58 15.31 5.03
C VAL A 450 25.01 14.86 4.77
N ALA A 451 25.37 14.51 3.54
CA ALA A 451 26.70 14.05 3.17
C ALA A 451 27.72 15.19 3.15
N ASP A 452 29.00 14.90 3.45
CA ASP A 452 30.10 15.84 3.21
C ASP A 452 30.23 16.13 1.71
N CYS A 453 30.10 15.08 0.88
CA CYS A 453 30.09 15.22 -0.57
C CYS A 453 29.24 14.08 -1.20
N SER A 454 28.14 14.42 -1.84
CA SER A 454 27.25 13.45 -2.50
C SER A 454 27.92 12.74 -3.69
N ARG A 455 28.95 13.33 -4.28
CA ARG A 455 29.81 12.69 -5.29
C ARG A 455 31.04 12.11 -4.59
N GLU A 456 30.90 10.91 -4.06
CA GLU A 456 31.89 10.26 -3.18
C GLU A 456 33.32 10.24 -3.76
N GLN A 457 33.47 10.13 -5.10
CA GLN A 457 34.78 10.19 -5.77
C GLN A 457 35.53 11.50 -5.56
N TYR A 458 34.86 12.56 -5.16
CA TYR A 458 35.50 13.87 -4.87
C TYR A 458 35.66 14.11 -3.36
N LEU A 459 35.23 13.21 -2.51
CA LEU A 459 35.24 13.43 -1.06
C LEU A 459 36.61 13.82 -0.52
N GLU A 460 37.69 13.23 -1.05
CA GLU A 460 39.05 13.53 -0.65
C GLU A 460 39.62 14.85 -1.23
N THR A 461 38.98 15.37 -2.29
CA THR A 461 39.48 16.57 -3.00
C THR A 461 38.72 17.84 -2.63
N VAL A 462 37.59 17.73 -1.96
CA VAL A 462 36.77 18.85 -1.51
C VAL A 462 36.79 18.97 0.01
N LYS A 463 36.51 20.17 0.52
CA LYS A 463 36.46 20.42 1.97
C LYS A 463 35.29 19.67 2.65
N GLY A 464 34.22 19.38 1.89
CA GLY A 464 32.98 18.80 2.41
C GLY A 464 32.06 19.86 3.02
N LYS A 465 30.74 19.66 2.85
CA LYS A 465 29.72 20.55 3.39
C LYS A 465 29.22 20.09 4.76
N GLY A 466 28.85 18.82 4.91
CA GLY A 466 28.38 18.25 6.16
C GLY A 466 27.05 18.82 6.64
N GLY A 467 26.11 18.93 5.71
CA GLY A 467 24.75 19.37 6.02
C GLY A 467 24.53 20.85 6.18
N VAL A 468 23.27 21.23 6.35
CA VAL A 468 22.88 22.60 6.70
C VAL A 468 23.49 22.97 8.04
N PHE A 469 24.10 24.14 8.13
CA PHE A 469 24.86 24.58 9.29
C PHE A 469 26.01 23.65 9.76
N LYS A 470 26.42 22.67 8.93
CA LYS A 470 27.45 21.68 9.22
C LYS A 470 27.12 20.70 10.35
N VAL A 471 25.86 20.46 10.59
CA VAL A 471 25.42 19.60 11.67
C VAL A 471 25.87 18.14 11.49
N THR A 472 26.10 17.71 10.24
CA THR A 472 26.58 16.35 9.89
C THR A 472 28.03 16.33 9.38
N ALA A 473 28.78 17.43 9.57
CA ALA A 473 30.14 17.58 9.06
C ALA A 473 31.07 16.43 9.51
N ASN A 474 31.81 15.88 8.56
CA ASN A 474 32.79 14.81 8.72
C ASN A 474 32.17 13.42 9.12
N LEU A 475 30.86 13.27 9.19
CA LEU A 475 30.24 11.94 9.42
C LEU A 475 30.56 11.00 8.25
N GLN A 476 30.35 11.44 7.00
CA GLN A 476 30.64 10.62 5.83
C GLN A 476 32.14 10.27 5.73
N ARG A 477 33.03 11.21 6.04
CA ARG A 477 34.48 10.96 6.04
C ARG A 477 34.89 9.91 7.06
N LYS A 478 34.27 9.92 8.24
CA LYS A 478 34.60 9.00 9.34
C LYS A 478 33.94 7.63 9.16
N PHE A 479 32.70 7.60 8.74
CA PHE A 479 31.86 6.39 8.75
C PHE A 479 31.54 5.82 7.36
N GLY A 480 31.91 6.54 6.29
CA GLY A 480 31.72 6.13 4.89
C GLY A 480 30.32 6.45 4.33
N GLY A 481 30.23 6.52 3.00
CA GLY A 481 28.97 6.79 2.29
C GLY A 481 27.90 5.72 2.43
N ALA A 482 28.26 4.52 2.89
CA ALA A 482 27.28 3.47 3.18
C ALA A 482 26.43 3.79 4.43
N ARG A 483 26.94 4.65 5.32
CA ARG A 483 26.28 5.01 6.58
C ARG A 483 25.78 6.46 6.62
N VAL A 484 26.17 7.27 5.63
CA VAL A 484 25.77 8.69 5.55
C VAL A 484 25.31 9.06 4.14
#